data_a7882f38bcbef4dbadbeb5388a48250a
#
_entry.id   a7882f38bcbef4dbadbeb5388a48250a
#
_cell.length_a   1.000
_cell.length_b   1.000
_cell.length_c   1.000
_cell.angle_alpha   90.00
_cell.angle_beta   90.00
_cell.angle_gamma   90.00
#
_symmetry.space_group_name_H-M   'P 1'
#
loop_
_entity.id
_entity.type
_entity.pdbx_description
1 polymer ?
#
loop_
_entity_poly.entity_id
_entity_poly.type
_entity_poly.pdbx_seq_one_letter_code
_entity_poly.pdbx_strand_id
1 'polypeptide(L)'
;IHQAYTSLLLGETTTVIAGGTESMYNVPYLNMSQRKATKFGPVTLYDGLQRDGLTDSSTDQPMGMTAENVADEYHVSRHEQDLFALRSHQRAAAAIKQNYFADEIIPLTIPQPKSKAPLTITTDESVRFDTNMEKLANLRPAFKADGTVTAGNSAPLNDGASALLLTTANHADSLDVKPVAEILGYAECGIDPNVMGYAPYLSL
;
A
#
# COMPACT_ATOMS: atom_id res chain seq x y z
N ILE A 1 -7.24 -13.06 -0.94
CA ILE A 1 -7.36 -13.92 0.25
C ILE A 1 -8.81 -14.38 0.43
N HIS A 2 -9.82 -13.48 0.47
CA HIS A 2 -11.23 -13.84 0.71
C HIS A 2 -11.74 -14.93 -0.26
N GLN A 3 -11.55 -14.78 -1.57
CA GLN A 3 -11.97 -15.80 -2.54
C GLN A 3 -11.29 -17.14 -2.31
N ALA A 4 -10.00 -17.16 -2.00
CA ALA A 4 -9.26 -18.37 -1.65
C ALA A 4 -9.82 -19.04 -0.38
N TYR A 5 -10.10 -18.26 0.65
CA TYR A 5 -10.74 -18.73 1.88
C TYR A 5 -12.12 -19.36 1.60
N THR A 6 -12.94 -18.71 0.79
CA THR A 6 -14.27 -19.23 0.41
C THR A 6 -14.16 -20.53 -0.36
N SER A 7 -13.27 -20.65 -1.35
CA SER A 7 -13.07 -21.90 -2.10
C SER A 7 -12.60 -23.06 -1.21
N LEU A 8 -11.75 -22.78 -0.21
CA LEU A 8 -11.32 -23.78 0.78
C LEU A 8 -12.49 -24.21 1.68
N LEU A 9 -13.33 -23.28 2.16
CA LEU A 9 -14.50 -23.59 2.98
C LEU A 9 -15.54 -24.42 2.24
N LEU A 10 -15.73 -24.15 0.95
CA LEU A 10 -16.67 -24.90 0.09
C LEU A 10 -16.12 -26.26 -0.35
N GLY A 11 -14.86 -26.56 -0.04
CA GLY A 11 -14.23 -27.82 -0.46
C GLY A 11 -13.94 -27.92 -1.96
N GLU A 12 -13.93 -26.80 -2.67
CA GLU A 12 -13.61 -26.75 -4.11
C GLU A 12 -12.14 -27.08 -4.36
N THR A 13 -11.29 -26.78 -3.38
CA THR A 13 -9.86 -27.07 -3.40
C THR A 13 -9.34 -27.28 -1.98
N THR A 14 -8.17 -27.88 -1.83
CA THR A 14 -7.48 -28.09 -0.54
C THR A 14 -6.35 -27.12 -0.30
N THR A 15 -5.85 -26.48 -1.36
CA THR A 15 -4.72 -25.54 -1.29
C THR A 15 -4.87 -24.46 -2.35
N VAL A 16 -4.60 -23.20 -1.99
CA VAL A 16 -4.69 -22.03 -2.89
C VAL A 16 -3.50 -21.11 -2.66
N ILE A 17 -2.90 -20.62 -3.73
CA ILE A 17 -1.96 -19.49 -3.67
C ILE A 17 -2.77 -18.22 -3.92
N ALA A 18 -2.72 -17.29 -2.96
CA ALA A 18 -3.31 -15.96 -3.08
C ALA A 18 -2.22 -14.90 -3.00
N GLY A 19 -2.20 -13.97 -3.93
CA GLY A 19 -1.18 -12.93 -3.95
C GLY A 19 -1.58 -11.73 -4.79
N GLY A 20 -0.70 -10.76 -4.85
CA GLY A 20 -0.85 -9.57 -5.68
C GLY A 20 0.50 -8.93 -5.94
N THR A 21 0.54 -8.13 -7.00
CA THR A 21 1.69 -7.33 -7.38
C THR A 21 1.24 -5.98 -7.92
N GLU A 22 2.02 -4.95 -7.66
CA GLU A 22 1.82 -3.62 -8.23
C GLU A 22 3.17 -3.00 -8.59
N SER A 23 3.21 -2.28 -9.70
CA SER A 23 4.36 -1.49 -10.10
C SER A 23 3.92 -0.04 -10.36
N MET A 24 3.92 0.77 -9.31
CA MET A 24 3.54 2.17 -9.39
C MET A 24 4.53 2.99 -10.23
N TYR A 25 5.79 2.58 -10.27
CA TYR A 25 6.83 3.24 -11.05
C TYR A 25 6.63 3.07 -12.57
N ASN A 26 6.01 1.97 -13.02
CA ASN A 26 5.82 1.68 -14.43
C ASN A 26 4.45 2.11 -14.98
N VAL A 27 3.63 2.79 -14.19
CA VAL A 27 2.34 3.30 -14.67
C VAL A 27 2.56 4.36 -15.76
N PRO A 28 1.91 4.22 -16.93
CA PRO A 28 2.14 5.12 -18.06
C PRO A 28 1.46 6.48 -17.88
N TYR A 29 1.99 7.48 -18.56
CA TYR A 29 1.27 8.73 -18.83
C TYR A 29 0.30 8.54 -19.99
N LEU A 30 -0.93 9.02 -19.86
CA LEU A 30 -2.04 8.78 -20.77
C LEU A 30 -2.38 10.02 -21.58
N ASN A 31 -2.56 9.87 -22.89
CA ASN A 31 -3.13 10.89 -23.76
C ASN A 31 -4.60 10.60 -24.02
N MET A 32 -5.48 11.43 -23.49
CA MET A 32 -6.94 11.26 -23.60
C MET A 32 -7.53 11.87 -24.87
N SER A 33 -6.79 12.68 -25.60
CA SER A 33 -7.28 13.43 -26.77
C SER A 33 -6.90 12.80 -28.11
N GLN A 34 -5.89 11.94 -28.16
CA GLN A 34 -5.28 11.45 -29.42
C GLN A 34 -6.25 10.67 -30.32
N ARG A 35 -7.24 9.98 -29.74
CA ARG A 35 -8.26 9.26 -30.51
C ARG A 35 -9.15 10.20 -31.34
N LYS A 36 -9.30 11.48 -30.97
CA LYS A 36 -10.08 12.49 -31.68
C LYS A 36 -9.28 13.35 -32.65
N ALA A 37 -8.04 13.00 -32.92
CA ALA A 37 -7.08 13.70 -33.77
C ALA A 37 -6.87 15.19 -33.39
N THR A 38 -5.74 15.51 -32.80
CA THR A 38 -5.32 16.89 -32.51
C THR A 38 -4.64 17.45 -33.77
N LYS A 39 -5.25 18.45 -34.40
CA LYS A 39 -4.74 19.06 -35.64
C LYS A 39 -3.60 20.05 -35.39
N PHE A 40 -3.64 20.81 -34.27
CA PHE A 40 -2.69 21.86 -33.96
C PHE A 40 -2.72 22.20 -32.47
N GLY A 41 -1.54 22.48 -31.86
CA GLY A 41 -1.40 22.91 -30.47
C GLY A 41 -0.79 21.83 -29.56
N PRO A 42 -0.60 22.17 -28.27
CA PRO A 42 0.00 21.27 -27.29
C PRO A 42 -0.92 20.08 -26.97
N VAL A 43 -0.30 19.01 -26.50
CA VAL A 43 -0.99 17.79 -26.06
C VAL A 43 -0.75 17.61 -24.55
N THR A 44 -1.81 17.38 -23.79
CA THR A 44 -1.72 17.07 -22.35
C THR A 44 -1.54 15.58 -22.14
N LEU A 45 -0.59 15.22 -21.31
CA LEU A 45 -0.41 13.87 -20.77
C LEU A 45 -0.88 13.85 -19.31
N TYR A 46 -1.68 12.87 -18.95
CA TYR A 46 -2.15 12.64 -17.59
C TYR A 46 -1.34 11.53 -16.95
N ASP A 47 -0.92 11.73 -15.71
CA ASP A 47 -0.32 10.68 -14.90
C ASP A 47 -1.38 9.60 -14.61
N GLY A 48 -1.17 8.40 -15.15
CA GLY A 48 -2.08 7.27 -14.98
C GLY A 48 -2.18 6.84 -13.52
N LEU A 49 -1.09 6.94 -12.76
CA LEU A 49 -1.08 6.60 -11.34
C LEU A 49 -1.98 7.54 -10.54
N GLN A 50 -1.81 8.84 -10.72
CA GLN A 50 -2.64 9.83 -10.02
C GLN A 50 -4.10 9.68 -10.42
N ARG A 51 -4.39 9.59 -11.73
CA ARG A 51 -5.75 9.58 -12.27
C ARG A 51 -6.54 8.33 -11.92
N ASP A 52 -5.94 7.14 -12.11
CA ASP A 52 -6.67 5.86 -12.04
C ASP A 52 -6.41 5.11 -10.72
N GLY A 53 -5.31 5.41 -10.02
CA GLY A 53 -4.91 4.74 -8.78
C GLY A 53 -5.12 5.56 -7.51
N LEU A 54 -4.95 6.88 -7.57
CA LEU A 54 -4.87 7.73 -6.37
C LEU A 54 -5.91 8.85 -6.31
N THR A 55 -6.84 8.92 -7.28
CA THR A 55 -7.92 9.89 -7.31
C THR A 55 -9.26 9.16 -7.39
N ASP A 56 -10.18 9.50 -6.50
CA ASP A 56 -11.55 8.97 -6.53
C ASP A 56 -12.29 9.49 -7.75
N SER A 57 -12.89 8.58 -8.54
CA SER A 57 -13.53 8.90 -9.80
C SER A 57 -14.89 9.59 -9.66
N SER A 58 -15.51 9.52 -8.48
CA SER A 58 -16.83 10.12 -8.20
C SER A 58 -16.72 11.52 -7.62
N THR A 59 -15.69 11.78 -6.82
CA THR A 59 -15.47 13.06 -6.14
C THR A 59 -14.34 13.89 -6.74
N ASP A 60 -13.54 13.29 -7.63
CA ASP A 60 -12.33 13.88 -8.22
C ASP A 60 -11.30 14.34 -7.15
N GLN A 61 -11.31 13.67 -5.98
CA GLN A 61 -10.41 13.96 -4.88
C GLN A 61 -9.26 12.96 -4.81
N PRO A 62 -8.00 13.42 -4.64
CA PRO A 62 -6.91 12.51 -4.34
C PRO A 62 -7.11 11.87 -2.96
N MET A 63 -6.61 10.65 -2.78
CA MET A 63 -6.74 9.89 -1.51
C MET A 63 -6.22 10.65 -0.29
N GLY A 64 -5.21 11.51 -0.46
CA GLY A 64 -4.76 12.38 0.62
C GLY A 64 -5.78 13.41 1.08
N MET A 65 -6.67 13.88 0.19
CA MET A 65 -7.79 14.74 0.58
C MET A 65 -8.84 13.98 1.39
N THR A 66 -9.11 12.73 1.04
CA THR A 66 -10.02 11.89 1.85
C THR A 66 -9.44 11.61 3.24
N ALA A 67 -8.10 11.53 3.37
CA ALA A 67 -7.44 11.44 4.67
C ALA A 67 -7.57 12.74 5.48
N GLU A 68 -7.49 13.91 4.86
CA GLU A 68 -7.79 15.20 5.52
C GLU A 68 -9.25 15.25 5.99
N ASN A 69 -10.20 14.77 5.19
CA ASN A 69 -11.61 14.68 5.60
C ASN A 69 -11.81 13.80 6.83
N VAL A 70 -11.14 12.65 6.89
CA VAL A 70 -11.15 11.78 8.09
C VAL A 70 -10.54 12.50 9.28
N ALA A 71 -9.41 13.20 9.11
CA ALA A 71 -8.78 13.95 10.18
C ALA A 71 -9.69 15.06 10.74
N ASP A 72 -10.37 15.79 9.85
CA ASP A 72 -11.31 16.85 10.23
C ASP A 72 -12.56 16.27 10.95
N GLU A 73 -13.17 15.22 10.40
CA GLU A 73 -14.41 14.62 10.92
C GLU A 73 -14.21 13.93 12.28
N TYR A 74 -13.11 13.18 12.42
CA TYR A 74 -12.80 12.43 13.66
C TYR A 74 -11.82 13.14 14.57
N HIS A 75 -11.49 14.40 14.28
CA HIS A 75 -10.62 15.26 15.09
C HIS A 75 -9.24 14.66 15.38
N VAL A 76 -8.66 13.99 14.35
CA VAL A 76 -7.31 13.41 14.44
C VAL A 76 -6.28 14.49 14.19
N SER A 77 -5.58 14.89 15.23
CA SER A 77 -4.60 15.99 15.14
C SER A 77 -3.35 15.59 14.35
N ARG A 78 -2.66 16.59 13.79
CA ARG A 78 -1.35 16.42 13.14
C ARG A 78 -0.35 15.71 14.05
N HIS A 79 -0.33 16.04 15.34
CA HIS A 79 0.57 15.43 16.32
C HIS A 79 0.31 13.93 16.49
N GLU A 80 -0.94 13.51 16.54
CA GLU A 80 -1.32 12.09 16.65
C GLU A 80 -0.93 11.32 15.39
N GLN A 81 -1.15 11.89 14.20
CA GLN A 81 -0.73 11.32 12.93
C GLN A 81 0.79 11.13 12.88
N ASP A 82 1.56 12.15 13.23
CA ASP A 82 3.02 12.09 13.24
C ASP A 82 3.54 11.10 14.29
N LEU A 83 2.91 11.03 15.47
CA LEU A 83 3.26 10.05 16.51
C LEU A 83 3.01 8.61 16.04
N PHE A 84 1.90 8.38 15.35
CA PHE A 84 1.61 7.07 14.75
C PHE A 84 2.64 6.69 13.68
N ALA A 85 2.95 7.63 12.78
CA ALA A 85 3.97 7.44 11.73
C ALA A 85 5.36 7.14 12.33
N LEU A 86 5.78 7.90 13.35
CA LEU A 86 7.04 7.65 14.05
C LEU A 86 7.08 6.24 14.63
N ARG A 87 6.02 5.83 15.32
CA ARG A 87 5.92 4.48 15.91
C ARG A 87 5.97 3.39 14.84
N SER A 88 5.33 3.61 13.69
CA SER A 88 5.36 2.70 12.56
C SER A 88 6.80 2.51 12.05
N HIS A 89 7.53 3.59 11.78
CA HIS A 89 8.93 3.52 11.37
C HIS A 89 9.83 2.85 12.41
N GLN A 90 9.65 3.16 13.70
CA GLN A 90 10.43 2.55 14.77
C GLN A 90 10.23 1.04 14.87
N ARG A 91 8.97 0.58 14.74
CA ARG A 91 8.64 -0.84 14.74
C ARG A 91 9.21 -1.56 13.53
N ALA A 92 9.05 -1.01 12.32
CA ALA A 92 9.61 -1.56 11.10
C ALA A 92 11.15 -1.62 11.17
N ALA A 93 11.80 -0.55 11.62
CA ALA A 93 13.25 -0.50 11.80
C ALA A 93 13.76 -1.54 12.81
N ALA A 94 13.04 -1.76 13.91
CA ALA A 94 13.37 -2.78 14.90
C ALA A 94 13.22 -4.18 14.32
N ALA A 95 12.13 -4.45 13.59
CA ALA A 95 11.87 -5.74 12.95
C ALA A 95 12.93 -6.08 11.89
N ILE A 96 13.34 -5.12 11.07
CA ILE A 96 14.42 -5.27 10.08
C ILE A 96 15.74 -5.58 10.78
N LYS A 97 16.11 -4.83 11.84
CA LYS A 97 17.35 -5.06 12.58
C LYS A 97 17.40 -6.42 13.28
N GLN A 98 16.25 -6.96 13.64
CA GLN A 98 16.12 -8.27 14.28
C GLN A 98 15.89 -9.41 13.28
N ASN A 99 15.92 -9.11 11.97
CA ASN A 99 15.69 -10.06 10.87
C ASN A 99 14.34 -10.80 10.95
N TYR A 100 13.28 -10.17 11.48
CA TYR A 100 11.97 -10.81 11.62
C TYR A 100 11.33 -11.19 10.28
N PHE A 101 11.71 -10.52 9.19
CA PHE A 101 11.20 -10.78 7.85
C PHE A 101 12.16 -11.59 6.96
N ALA A 102 13.27 -12.11 7.51
CA ALA A 102 14.30 -12.76 6.69
C ALA A 102 13.79 -13.97 5.91
N ASP A 103 12.85 -14.73 6.48
CA ASP A 103 12.28 -15.92 5.87
C ASP A 103 11.17 -15.59 4.84
N GLU A 104 10.68 -14.34 4.82
CA GLU A 104 9.59 -13.89 3.95
C GLU A 104 10.11 -13.10 2.74
N ILE A 105 11.25 -12.42 2.89
CA ILE A 105 11.81 -11.54 1.87
C ILE A 105 12.57 -12.34 0.82
N ILE A 106 12.13 -12.21 -0.44
CA ILE A 106 12.84 -12.76 -1.59
C ILE A 106 13.75 -11.66 -2.17
N PRO A 107 15.10 -11.84 -2.15
CA PRO A 107 16.01 -10.88 -2.74
C PRO A 107 15.77 -10.67 -4.23
N LEU A 108 15.67 -9.40 -4.67
CA LEU A 108 15.50 -9.03 -6.07
C LEU A 108 16.80 -8.50 -6.65
N THR A 109 17.25 -9.10 -7.75
CA THR A 109 18.43 -8.62 -8.48
C THR A 109 17.98 -7.77 -9.68
N ILE A 110 18.27 -6.47 -9.61
CA ILE A 110 17.90 -5.49 -10.64
C ILE A 110 19.08 -5.27 -11.57
N PRO A 111 18.92 -5.50 -12.89
CA PRO A 111 19.93 -5.16 -13.86
C PRO A 111 20.26 -3.67 -13.82
N GLN A 112 21.54 -3.33 -13.82
CA GLN A 112 22.02 -1.98 -13.92
C GLN A 112 22.54 -1.69 -15.34
N PRO A 113 22.68 -0.41 -15.76
CA PRO A 113 23.35 -0.08 -17.01
C PRO A 113 24.72 -0.78 -17.10
N LYS A 114 25.18 -1.05 -18.33
CA LYS A 114 26.38 -1.89 -18.64
C LYS A 114 27.66 -1.56 -17.86
N SER A 115 27.74 -0.40 -17.26
CA SER A 115 28.90 0.06 -16.47
C SER A 115 28.84 -0.27 -14.98
N LYS A 116 27.75 -0.84 -14.49
CA LYS A 116 27.53 -1.15 -13.07
C LYS A 116 27.17 -2.60 -12.84
N ALA A 117 27.58 -3.15 -11.72
CA ALA A 117 27.16 -4.49 -11.26
C ALA A 117 25.64 -4.48 -10.98
N PRO A 118 24.95 -5.63 -11.13
CA PRO A 118 23.56 -5.77 -10.73
C PRO A 118 23.36 -5.35 -9.27
N LEU A 119 22.25 -4.67 -8.97
CA LEU A 119 21.88 -4.30 -7.61
C LEU A 119 20.95 -5.36 -7.03
N THR A 120 21.33 -5.92 -5.88
CA THR A 120 20.43 -6.82 -5.14
C THR A 120 19.76 -6.05 -4.00
N ILE A 121 18.43 -6.03 -4.02
CA ILE A 121 17.59 -5.40 -2.99
C ILE A 121 17.10 -6.50 -2.05
N THR A 122 17.32 -6.29 -0.76
CA THR A 122 16.96 -7.21 0.34
C THR A 122 16.21 -6.51 1.46
N THR A 123 15.99 -5.20 1.35
CA THR A 123 15.38 -4.38 2.41
C THR A 123 14.49 -3.33 1.79
N ASP A 124 13.33 -3.09 2.39
CA ASP A 124 12.42 -2.01 1.98
C ASP A 124 13.06 -0.63 2.14
N GLU A 125 12.99 0.18 1.09
CA GLU A 125 13.64 1.50 1.03
C GLU A 125 12.85 2.60 1.77
N SER A 126 11.57 2.38 2.04
CA SER A 126 10.66 3.38 2.61
C SER A 126 10.81 3.59 4.12
N VAL A 127 11.48 2.68 4.84
CA VAL A 127 11.66 2.77 6.29
C VAL A 127 12.70 3.85 6.63
N ARG A 128 12.30 4.85 7.42
CA ARG A 128 13.16 5.95 7.87
C ARG A 128 13.73 5.64 9.25
N PHE A 129 14.95 5.11 9.30
CA PHE A 129 15.64 4.72 10.54
C PHE A 129 15.99 5.89 11.46
N ASP A 130 16.07 7.11 10.92
CA ASP A 130 16.52 8.33 11.58
C ASP A 130 15.39 9.35 11.80
N THR A 131 14.13 8.97 11.56
CA THR A 131 12.99 9.88 11.75
C THR A 131 12.71 10.12 13.23
N ASN A 132 12.19 11.31 13.55
CA ASN A 132 11.77 11.73 14.89
C ASN A 132 10.62 12.73 14.79
N MET A 133 10.01 13.08 15.91
CA MET A 133 8.88 14.01 15.97
C MET A 133 9.22 15.40 15.41
N GLU A 134 10.42 15.90 15.64
CA GLU A 134 10.83 17.21 15.15
C GLU A 134 10.89 17.22 13.61
N LYS A 135 11.48 16.20 13.00
CA LYS A 135 11.53 16.05 11.53
C LYS A 135 10.14 15.97 10.94
N LEU A 136 9.24 15.18 11.54
CA LEU A 136 7.87 15.03 11.07
C LEU A 136 7.08 16.33 11.20
N ALA A 137 7.15 17.01 12.33
CA ALA A 137 6.44 18.27 12.58
C ALA A 137 6.84 19.39 11.59
N ASN A 138 8.08 19.38 11.08
CA ASN A 138 8.57 20.36 10.11
C ASN A 138 8.13 20.08 8.67
N LEU A 139 7.49 18.96 8.38
CA LEU A 139 6.98 18.66 7.04
C LEU A 139 5.76 19.50 6.71
N ARG A 140 5.71 19.97 5.46
CA ARG A 140 4.57 20.75 4.96
C ARG A 140 3.41 19.82 4.61
N PRO A 141 2.14 20.27 4.80
CA PRO A 141 0.99 19.58 4.27
C PRO A 141 1.11 19.34 2.76
N ALA A 142 0.66 18.19 2.29
CA ALA A 142 0.84 17.77 0.90
C ALA A 142 -0.41 18.00 0.03
N PHE A 143 -1.60 18.02 0.62
CA PHE A 143 -2.86 18.02 -0.13
C PHE A 143 -3.73 19.27 0.12
N LYS A 144 -3.66 19.87 1.30
CA LYS A 144 -4.46 21.03 1.72
C LYS A 144 -3.52 22.05 2.36
N ALA A 145 -3.64 23.34 2.04
CA ALA A 145 -2.72 24.38 2.51
C ALA A 145 -2.52 24.39 4.03
N ASP A 146 -3.62 24.28 4.78
CA ASP A 146 -3.62 24.22 6.26
C ASP A 146 -3.96 22.79 6.75
N GLY A 147 -3.53 21.78 5.99
CA GLY A 147 -3.81 20.38 6.25
C GLY A 147 -2.86 19.75 7.27
N THR A 148 -3.14 18.48 7.54
CA THR A 148 -2.40 17.68 8.52
C THR A 148 -1.64 16.51 7.87
N VAL A 149 -2.04 16.12 6.65
CA VAL A 149 -1.45 14.98 5.90
C VAL A 149 -0.17 15.44 5.20
N THR A 150 0.93 14.73 5.46
CA THR A 150 2.26 15.06 4.93
C THR A 150 2.92 13.83 4.30
N ALA A 151 4.04 14.01 3.62
CA ALA A 151 4.85 12.90 3.13
C ALA A 151 5.43 12.01 4.26
N GLY A 152 5.44 12.48 5.51
CA GLY A 152 5.96 11.73 6.66
C GLY A 152 4.91 10.86 7.36
N ASN A 153 3.62 11.17 7.19
CA ASN A 153 2.51 10.42 7.78
C ASN A 153 1.59 9.79 6.73
N SER A 154 2.05 9.68 5.48
CA SER A 154 1.36 9.03 4.36
C SER A 154 2.16 7.84 3.86
N ALA A 155 1.47 6.87 3.24
CA ALA A 155 2.11 5.78 2.53
C ALA A 155 2.89 6.31 1.31
N PRO A 156 4.13 5.84 1.07
CA PRO A 156 4.89 6.21 -0.12
C PRO A 156 4.39 5.47 -1.37
N LEU A 157 4.87 5.91 -2.54
CA LEU A 157 4.70 5.18 -3.79
C LEU A 157 5.74 4.06 -3.84
N ASN A 158 5.29 2.81 -4.04
CA ASN A 158 6.17 1.64 -4.04
C ASN A 158 5.80 0.66 -5.14
N ASP A 159 6.79 -0.07 -5.62
CA ASP A 159 6.57 -1.35 -6.29
C ASP A 159 6.53 -2.45 -5.24
N GLY A 160 5.75 -3.50 -5.45
CA GLY A 160 5.66 -4.58 -4.49
C GLY A 160 4.96 -5.82 -5.04
N ALA A 161 5.25 -6.95 -4.43
CA ALA A 161 4.57 -8.22 -4.66
C ALA A 161 4.55 -9.05 -3.39
N SER A 162 3.46 -9.80 -3.19
CA SER A 162 3.36 -10.76 -2.10
C SER A 162 2.53 -11.97 -2.50
N ALA A 163 2.79 -13.12 -1.89
CA ALA A 163 2.02 -14.33 -2.08
C ALA A 163 1.88 -15.09 -0.76
N LEU A 164 0.70 -15.67 -0.55
CA LEU A 164 0.39 -16.53 0.59
C LEU A 164 -0.10 -17.87 0.09
N LEU A 165 0.34 -18.95 0.75
CA LEU A 165 -0.22 -20.27 0.57
C LEU A 165 -1.30 -20.50 1.65
N LEU A 166 -2.53 -20.75 1.22
CA LEU A 166 -3.66 -21.06 2.09
C LEU A 166 -4.03 -22.52 1.93
N THR A 167 -4.37 -23.16 3.05
CA THR A 167 -4.82 -24.56 3.05
C THR A 167 -5.80 -24.79 4.21
N THR A 168 -6.52 -25.91 4.20
CA THR A 168 -7.33 -26.34 5.35
C THR A 168 -6.46 -26.93 6.45
N ALA A 169 -6.91 -26.85 7.71
CA ALA A 169 -6.18 -27.41 8.85
C ALA A 169 -5.88 -28.92 8.64
N ASN A 170 -6.89 -29.69 8.25
CA ASN A 170 -6.72 -31.13 8.00
C ASN A 170 -5.67 -31.42 6.90
N HIS A 171 -5.62 -30.60 5.87
CA HIS A 171 -4.63 -30.79 4.80
C HIS A 171 -3.22 -30.38 5.26
N ALA A 172 -3.07 -29.29 6.03
CA ALA A 172 -1.81 -28.91 6.64
C ALA A 172 -1.25 -30.04 7.54
N ASP A 173 -2.12 -30.63 8.37
CA ASP A 173 -1.74 -31.76 9.22
C ASP A 173 -1.27 -32.98 8.39
N SER A 174 -1.94 -33.26 7.28
CA SER A 174 -1.55 -34.38 6.39
C SER A 174 -0.19 -34.17 5.70
N LEU A 175 0.25 -32.92 5.58
CA LEU A 175 1.55 -32.53 5.00
C LEU A 175 2.63 -32.29 6.06
N ASP A 176 2.31 -32.44 7.34
CA ASP A 176 3.18 -32.09 8.47
C ASP A 176 3.70 -30.64 8.40
N VAL A 177 2.81 -29.72 7.95
CA VAL A 177 3.12 -28.29 7.81
C VAL A 177 2.42 -27.51 8.92
N LYS A 178 3.21 -26.74 9.68
CA LYS A 178 2.68 -25.87 10.74
C LYS A 178 2.21 -24.54 10.16
N PRO A 179 0.91 -24.19 10.24
CA PRO A 179 0.42 -22.88 9.82
C PRO A 179 1.02 -21.75 10.65
N VAL A 180 1.29 -20.61 10.02
CA VAL A 180 1.78 -19.38 10.69
C VAL A 180 0.63 -18.58 11.29
N ALA A 181 -0.59 -18.70 10.72
CA ALA A 181 -1.81 -18.03 11.19
C ALA A 181 -3.05 -18.80 10.74
N GLU A 182 -4.17 -18.54 11.41
CA GLU A 182 -5.50 -19.03 11.05
C GLU A 182 -6.39 -17.85 10.65
N ILE A 183 -7.19 -18.03 9.58
CA ILE A 183 -8.20 -17.04 9.17
C ILE A 183 -9.45 -17.32 10.00
N LEU A 184 -9.80 -16.42 10.91
CA LEU A 184 -10.95 -16.55 11.81
C LEU A 184 -12.24 -16.04 11.20
N GLY A 185 -12.17 -15.10 10.27
CA GLY A 185 -13.34 -14.50 9.65
C GLY A 185 -12.99 -13.53 8.53
N TYR A 186 -14.02 -13.02 7.91
CA TYR A 186 -13.96 -12.03 6.85
C TYR A 186 -15.13 -11.04 7.00
N ALA A 187 -14.87 -9.79 6.77
CA ALA A 187 -15.89 -8.76 6.68
C ALA A 187 -15.51 -7.71 5.63
N GLU A 188 -16.52 -7.11 5.02
CA GLU A 188 -16.38 -5.94 4.13
C GLU A 188 -17.53 -4.96 4.37
N CYS A 189 -17.30 -3.69 4.11
CA CYS A 189 -18.32 -2.66 4.21
C CYS A 189 -18.17 -1.63 3.09
N GLY A 190 -19.29 -1.02 2.70
CA GLY A 190 -19.30 0.21 1.89
C GLY A 190 -19.36 1.44 2.79
N ILE A 191 -18.74 2.52 2.36
CA ILE A 191 -18.72 3.80 3.08
C ILE A 191 -18.76 4.96 2.10
N ASP A 192 -19.04 6.17 2.59
CA ASP A 192 -18.91 7.41 1.81
C ASP A 192 -17.46 7.53 1.29
N PRO A 193 -17.24 7.66 -0.04
CA PRO A 193 -15.93 7.82 -0.64
C PRO A 193 -15.09 8.96 -0.05
N ASN A 194 -15.75 10.04 0.39
CA ASN A 194 -15.07 11.20 0.97
C ASN A 194 -14.28 10.87 2.25
N VAL A 195 -14.64 9.80 2.95
CA VAL A 195 -13.99 9.32 4.18
C VAL A 195 -13.56 7.86 4.08
N MET A 196 -13.18 7.40 2.89
CA MET A 196 -12.85 6.01 2.62
C MET A 196 -11.82 5.41 3.57
N GLY A 197 -10.90 6.21 4.10
CA GLY A 197 -9.88 5.76 5.06
C GLY A 197 -10.45 5.23 6.37
N TYR A 198 -11.72 5.52 6.68
CA TYR A 198 -12.42 5.00 7.86
C TYR A 198 -13.04 3.61 7.65
N ALA A 199 -13.15 3.13 6.40
CA ALA A 199 -13.77 1.84 6.08
C ALA A 199 -13.17 0.63 6.86
N PRO A 200 -11.86 0.52 7.08
CA PRO A 200 -11.30 -0.59 7.85
C PRO A 200 -11.85 -0.70 9.27
N TYR A 201 -12.17 0.42 9.92
CA TYR A 201 -12.77 0.40 11.25
C TYR A 201 -14.17 -0.25 11.26
N LEU A 202 -14.94 -0.06 10.20
CA LEU A 202 -16.28 -0.64 10.07
C LEU A 202 -16.26 -2.13 9.71
N SER A 203 -15.14 -2.62 9.19
CA SER A 203 -14.95 -4.02 8.78
C SER A 203 -14.25 -4.87 9.85
N LEU A 204 -13.82 -4.28 10.96
CA LEU A 204 -13.17 -4.98 12.07
C LEU A 204 -14.20 -5.38 13.13
#